data_3f7cc86e49efad2f34dc63e302c00415
#
_entry.id   3f7cc86e49efad2f34dc63e302c00415
#
_cell.length_a   1.000
_cell.length_b   1.000
_cell.length_c   1.000
_cell.angle_alpha   90.00
_cell.angle_beta   90.00
_cell.angle_gamma   90.00
#
_symmetry.space_group_name_H-M   'P 1'
#
loop_
_entity.id
_entity.type
_entity.pdbx_description
1 polymer ?
#
loop_
_entity_poly.entity_id
_entity_poly.type
_entity_poly.pdbx_seq_one_letter_code
_entity_poly.pdbx_strand_id
1 'polypeptide(L)'
;VAAAIVLILVVLFVYGAATNPAYGWSTYGKYLFDSRILVGAGYTLLLTVLAMVIAVILGVLLAIMRLSPNVVLRSVSWVYLWIFRGTPVYVQLVFWGLFPSIYKRIDLGIPFVVQFAHLNMQDLYSAFLFAMIGLALNESAYMAEIVRAGVSSVGEGQTEASIALGMSWSQTMRRTVLPQAMRVIIPPTGNEVISMLKTTSLVVAVPFTGELFGVQADISGVNFQPIPLLMVASTWYLAVTSVLMVGQFYLERYYSRGASRQLTGRQLKAMAAAQNKVLAVDEESDERR
;
A
#
# COMPACT_ATOMS: atom_id res chain seq x y z
N VAL A 1 -28.55 5.83 26.60
CA VAL A 1 -29.23 4.62 26.09
C VAL A 1 -28.38 3.91 25.06
N ALA A 2 -27.97 4.54 23.93
CA ALA A 2 -27.18 3.88 22.86
C ALA A 2 -25.85 3.28 23.36
N ALA A 3 -25.08 4.01 24.17
CA ALA A 3 -23.81 3.50 24.74
C ALA A 3 -24.03 2.28 25.65
N ALA A 4 -25.11 2.26 26.44
CA ALA A 4 -25.45 1.12 27.29
C ALA A 4 -25.81 -0.12 26.45
N ILE A 5 -26.58 0.05 25.38
CA ILE A 5 -26.92 -1.04 24.47
C ILE A 5 -25.66 -1.63 23.81
N VAL A 6 -24.76 -0.76 23.29
CA VAL A 6 -23.50 -1.18 22.69
C VAL A 6 -22.64 -1.93 23.71
N LEU A 7 -22.53 -1.44 24.94
CA LEU A 7 -21.77 -2.09 25.99
C LEU A 7 -22.34 -3.49 26.32
N ILE A 8 -23.67 -3.61 26.46
CA ILE A 8 -24.33 -4.90 26.70
C ILE A 8 -24.04 -5.87 25.55
N LEU A 9 -24.15 -5.45 24.29
CA LEU A 9 -23.87 -6.29 23.13
C LEU A 9 -22.41 -6.75 23.11
N VAL A 10 -21.45 -5.86 23.42
CA VAL A 10 -20.03 -6.22 23.54
C VAL A 10 -19.79 -7.22 24.66
N VAL A 11 -20.39 -7.01 25.84
CA VAL A 11 -20.27 -7.95 26.96
C VAL A 11 -20.84 -9.32 26.61
N LEU A 12 -22.02 -9.38 26.00
CA LEU A 12 -22.63 -10.63 25.57
C LEU A 12 -21.78 -11.35 24.52
N PHE A 13 -21.21 -10.61 23.55
CA PHE A 13 -20.31 -11.16 22.56
C PHE A 13 -19.05 -11.75 23.20
N VAL A 14 -18.38 -10.98 24.07
CA VAL A 14 -17.17 -11.42 24.77
C VAL A 14 -17.45 -12.63 25.66
N TYR A 15 -18.57 -12.63 26.39
CA TYR A 15 -19.00 -13.78 27.18
C TYR A 15 -19.24 -15.03 26.33
N GLY A 16 -19.97 -14.86 25.21
CA GLY A 16 -20.20 -15.94 24.25
C GLY A 16 -18.90 -16.49 23.67
N ALA A 17 -17.97 -15.62 23.27
CA ALA A 17 -16.66 -16.04 22.77
C ALA A 17 -15.81 -16.74 23.84
N ALA A 18 -15.84 -16.27 25.09
CA ALA A 18 -15.08 -16.86 26.19
C ALA A 18 -15.59 -18.27 26.60
N THR A 19 -16.88 -18.50 26.47
CA THR A 19 -17.54 -19.75 26.92
C THR A 19 -17.75 -20.77 25.80
N ASN A 20 -17.66 -20.39 24.53
CA ASN A 20 -17.90 -21.29 23.42
C ASN A 20 -16.66 -22.17 23.14
N PRO A 21 -16.79 -23.52 23.24
CA PRO A 21 -15.68 -24.45 23.02
C PRO A 21 -15.04 -24.37 21.64
N ALA A 22 -15.78 -23.88 20.62
CA ALA A 22 -15.27 -23.74 19.25
C ALA A 22 -14.08 -22.78 19.13
N TYR A 23 -13.93 -21.84 20.07
CA TYR A 23 -12.76 -20.93 20.08
C TYR A 23 -11.46 -21.64 20.50
N GLY A 24 -11.54 -22.80 21.18
CA GLY A 24 -10.37 -23.62 21.50
C GLY A 24 -9.27 -22.86 22.26
N TRP A 25 -9.60 -22.12 23.32
CA TRP A 25 -8.68 -21.23 24.02
C TRP A 25 -7.39 -21.91 24.49
N SER A 26 -7.43 -23.20 24.83
CA SER A 26 -6.25 -23.99 25.20
C SER A 26 -5.31 -24.15 24.00
N THR A 27 -5.85 -24.44 22.82
CA THR A 27 -5.09 -24.54 21.56
C THR A 27 -4.56 -23.16 21.17
N TYR A 28 -5.36 -22.10 21.25
CA TYR A 28 -4.92 -20.74 21.01
C TYR A 28 -3.68 -20.40 21.86
N GLY A 29 -3.75 -20.61 23.20
CA GLY A 29 -2.64 -20.34 24.12
C GLY A 29 -1.40 -21.18 23.79
N LYS A 30 -1.58 -22.46 23.42
CA LYS A 30 -0.48 -23.37 23.05
C LYS A 30 0.29 -22.87 21.82
N TYR A 31 -0.41 -22.36 20.80
CA TYR A 31 0.20 -21.98 19.51
C TYR A 31 0.56 -20.51 19.41
N LEU A 32 0.11 -19.65 20.34
CA LEU A 32 0.33 -18.20 20.25
C LEU A 32 1.82 -17.84 20.13
N PHE A 33 2.69 -18.56 20.80
CA PHE A 33 4.14 -18.38 20.76
C PHE A 33 4.88 -19.61 20.20
N ASP A 34 4.20 -20.45 19.42
CA ASP A 34 4.85 -21.55 18.71
C ASP A 34 5.92 -21.00 17.75
N SER A 35 7.10 -21.64 17.75
CA SER A 35 8.24 -21.18 16.95
C SER A 35 7.93 -21.08 15.46
N ARG A 36 7.09 -21.97 14.92
CA ARG A 36 6.66 -21.95 13.52
C ARG A 36 5.85 -20.70 13.21
N ILE A 37 4.93 -20.31 14.10
CA ILE A 37 4.11 -19.09 13.97
C ILE A 37 5.02 -17.85 14.01
N LEU A 38 5.99 -17.81 14.93
CA LEU A 38 6.95 -16.69 15.03
C LEU A 38 7.83 -16.57 13.77
N VAL A 39 8.31 -17.69 13.25
CA VAL A 39 9.05 -17.74 11.98
C VAL A 39 8.16 -17.28 10.82
N GLY A 40 6.90 -17.74 10.78
CA GLY A 40 5.92 -17.30 9.79
C GLY A 40 5.68 -15.78 9.83
N ALA A 41 5.55 -15.20 11.02
CA ALA A 41 5.46 -13.75 11.19
C ALA A 41 6.73 -13.03 10.68
N GLY A 42 7.90 -13.63 10.89
CA GLY A 42 9.16 -13.14 10.33
C GLY A 42 9.16 -13.13 8.79
N TYR A 43 8.68 -14.19 8.14
CA TYR A 43 8.55 -14.23 6.68
C TYR A 43 7.51 -13.23 6.16
N THR A 44 6.41 -13.01 6.87
CA THR A 44 5.43 -11.96 6.56
C THR A 44 6.09 -10.58 6.52
N LEU A 45 6.91 -10.25 7.54
CA LEU A 45 7.66 -8.99 7.57
C LEU A 45 8.70 -8.91 6.45
N LEU A 46 9.44 -9.99 6.19
CA LEU A 46 10.45 -10.05 5.15
C LEU A 46 9.81 -9.82 3.75
N LEU A 47 8.71 -10.51 3.45
CA LEU A 47 7.96 -10.31 2.22
C LEU A 47 7.48 -8.86 2.08
N THR A 48 6.92 -8.30 3.16
CA THR A 48 6.45 -6.90 3.18
C THR A 48 7.57 -5.94 2.82
N VAL A 49 8.72 -6.06 3.48
CA VAL A 49 9.85 -5.15 3.25
C VAL A 49 10.41 -5.30 1.84
N LEU A 50 10.68 -6.52 1.39
CA LEU A 50 11.27 -6.78 0.08
C LEU A 50 10.32 -6.36 -1.05
N ALA A 51 9.04 -6.74 -0.96
CA ALA A 51 8.04 -6.36 -1.96
C ALA A 51 7.87 -4.84 -2.02
N MET A 52 7.81 -4.15 -0.88
CA MET A 52 7.70 -2.69 -0.83
C MET A 52 8.93 -1.97 -1.39
N VAL A 53 10.13 -2.44 -1.10
CA VAL A 53 11.35 -1.84 -1.68
C VAL A 53 11.33 -1.92 -3.20
N ILE A 54 11.01 -3.10 -3.76
CA ILE A 54 10.89 -3.27 -5.21
C ILE A 54 9.74 -2.43 -5.76
N ALA A 55 8.59 -2.43 -5.10
CA ALA A 55 7.41 -1.67 -5.51
C ALA A 55 7.67 -0.15 -5.55
N VAL A 56 8.39 0.39 -4.57
CA VAL A 56 8.77 1.81 -4.56
C VAL A 56 9.69 2.14 -5.74
N ILE A 57 10.72 1.32 -5.97
CA ILE A 57 11.66 1.54 -7.08
C ILE A 57 10.92 1.51 -8.43
N LEU A 58 10.15 0.45 -8.69
CA LEU A 58 9.38 0.31 -9.92
C LEU A 58 8.28 1.38 -10.03
N GLY A 59 7.61 1.71 -8.94
CA GLY A 59 6.59 2.74 -8.89
C GLY A 59 7.13 4.12 -9.25
N VAL A 60 8.30 4.49 -8.75
CA VAL A 60 8.98 5.74 -9.14
C VAL A 60 9.29 5.74 -10.64
N LEU A 61 9.84 4.64 -11.17
CA LEU A 61 10.13 4.53 -12.61
C LEU A 61 8.85 4.67 -13.45
N LEU A 62 7.79 3.96 -13.09
CA LEU A 62 6.49 4.03 -13.76
C LEU A 62 5.88 5.44 -13.67
N ALA A 63 6.01 6.14 -12.54
CA ALA A 63 5.55 7.51 -12.38
C ALA A 63 6.33 8.48 -13.29
N ILE A 64 7.66 8.34 -13.39
CA ILE A 64 8.49 9.13 -14.32
C ILE A 64 8.05 8.88 -15.77
N MET A 65 7.84 7.62 -16.15
CA MET A 65 7.33 7.27 -17.48
C MET A 65 5.94 7.89 -17.72
N ARG A 66 5.07 7.88 -16.71
CA ARG A 66 3.71 8.43 -16.79
C ARG A 66 3.68 9.95 -16.95
N LEU A 67 4.61 10.65 -16.33
CA LEU A 67 4.78 12.11 -16.41
C LEU A 67 5.60 12.57 -17.63
N SER A 68 6.19 11.62 -18.38
CA SER A 68 7.00 11.92 -19.55
C SER A 68 6.17 12.54 -20.69
N PRO A 69 6.70 13.50 -21.46
CA PRO A 69 6.10 13.98 -22.70
C PRO A 69 6.12 12.90 -23.79
N ASN A 70 6.97 11.89 -23.68
CA ASN A 70 7.06 10.80 -24.64
C ASN A 70 5.81 9.90 -24.57
N VAL A 71 5.06 9.86 -25.66
CA VAL A 71 3.80 9.10 -25.77
C VAL A 71 4.01 7.60 -25.54
N VAL A 72 5.13 7.02 -25.99
CA VAL A 72 5.41 5.59 -25.84
C VAL A 72 5.60 5.25 -24.36
N LEU A 73 6.46 5.98 -23.64
CA LEU A 73 6.69 5.76 -22.21
C LEU A 73 5.40 5.92 -21.40
N ARG A 74 4.64 6.97 -21.70
CA ARG A 74 3.35 7.22 -21.03
C ARG A 74 2.36 6.10 -21.28
N SER A 75 2.28 5.58 -22.52
CA SER A 75 1.36 4.49 -22.89
C SER A 75 1.76 3.18 -22.22
N VAL A 76 3.04 2.83 -22.20
CA VAL A 76 3.53 1.62 -21.52
C VAL A 76 3.20 1.68 -20.02
N SER A 77 3.49 2.80 -19.36
CA SER A 77 3.12 2.97 -17.96
C SER A 77 1.61 2.89 -17.76
N TRP A 78 0.81 3.50 -18.65
CA TRP A 78 -0.65 3.45 -18.56
C TRP A 78 -1.19 2.01 -18.65
N VAL A 79 -0.72 1.22 -19.63
CA VAL A 79 -1.11 -0.18 -19.80
C VAL A 79 -0.73 -1.00 -18.57
N TYR A 80 0.48 -0.78 -18.04
CA TYR A 80 0.91 -1.45 -16.81
C TYR A 80 -0.04 -1.18 -15.63
N LEU A 81 -0.32 0.10 -15.37
CA LEU A 81 -1.23 0.49 -14.28
C LEU A 81 -2.65 -0.05 -14.51
N TRP A 82 -3.12 -0.04 -15.75
CA TRP A 82 -4.44 -0.57 -16.12
C TRP A 82 -4.54 -2.06 -15.80
N ILE A 83 -3.53 -2.87 -16.15
CA ILE A 83 -3.52 -4.31 -15.88
C ILE A 83 -3.46 -4.56 -14.36
N PHE A 84 -2.43 -4.02 -13.69
CA PHE A 84 -2.15 -4.37 -12.30
C PHE A 84 -3.14 -3.77 -11.29
N ARG A 85 -3.75 -2.64 -11.59
CA ARG A 85 -4.82 -2.06 -10.76
C ARG A 85 -6.21 -2.52 -11.16
N GLY A 86 -6.38 -3.00 -12.38
CA GLY A 86 -7.66 -3.47 -12.91
C GLY A 86 -7.97 -4.95 -12.62
N THR A 87 -6.98 -5.72 -12.15
CA THR A 87 -7.15 -7.15 -11.83
C THR A 87 -6.92 -7.42 -10.36
N PRO A 88 -7.65 -8.40 -9.74
CA PRO A 88 -7.45 -8.74 -8.34
C PRO A 88 -6.04 -9.28 -8.07
N VAL A 89 -5.40 -8.83 -6.99
CA VAL A 89 -4.05 -9.29 -6.61
C VAL A 89 -3.97 -10.80 -6.42
N TYR A 90 -5.02 -11.43 -5.88
CA TYR A 90 -5.08 -12.89 -5.74
C TYR A 90 -4.93 -13.61 -7.08
N VAL A 91 -5.64 -13.15 -8.12
CA VAL A 91 -5.55 -13.71 -9.48
C VAL A 91 -4.15 -13.54 -10.07
N GLN A 92 -3.52 -12.39 -9.83
CA GLN A 92 -2.14 -12.15 -10.23
C GLN A 92 -1.18 -13.10 -9.53
N LEU A 93 -1.35 -13.33 -8.21
CA LEU A 93 -0.52 -14.27 -7.45
C LEU A 93 -0.67 -15.71 -7.97
N VAL A 94 -1.88 -16.16 -8.28
CA VAL A 94 -2.10 -17.46 -8.92
C VAL A 94 -1.34 -17.56 -10.26
N PHE A 95 -1.41 -16.51 -11.09
CA PHE A 95 -0.66 -16.45 -12.35
C PHE A 95 0.84 -16.57 -12.13
N TRP A 96 1.41 -15.81 -11.17
CA TRP A 96 2.84 -15.87 -10.87
C TRP A 96 3.25 -17.23 -10.30
N GLY A 97 2.41 -17.87 -9.49
CA GLY A 97 2.64 -19.24 -9.00
C GLY A 97 2.68 -20.28 -10.11
N LEU A 98 1.86 -20.10 -11.15
CA LEU A 98 1.81 -20.98 -12.31
C LEU A 98 2.81 -20.60 -13.42
N PHE A 99 3.44 -19.43 -13.33
CA PHE A 99 4.31 -18.89 -14.38
C PHE A 99 5.41 -19.87 -14.85
N PRO A 100 6.13 -20.60 -13.97
CA PRO A 100 7.15 -21.57 -14.40
C PRO A 100 6.58 -22.78 -15.12
N SER A 101 5.31 -23.07 -14.94
CA SER A 101 4.61 -24.15 -15.67
C SER A 101 4.19 -23.70 -17.08
N ILE A 102 3.90 -22.40 -17.24
CA ILE A 102 3.54 -21.80 -18.52
C ILE A 102 4.81 -21.54 -19.36
N TYR A 103 5.83 -20.96 -18.73
CA TYR A 103 7.09 -20.60 -19.39
C TYR A 103 8.24 -21.39 -18.74
N LYS A 104 8.53 -22.58 -19.30
CA LYS A 104 9.62 -23.42 -18.80
C LYS A 104 10.99 -22.78 -19.02
N ARG A 105 11.14 -22.02 -20.11
CA ARG A 105 12.38 -21.36 -20.53
C ARG A 105 12.06 -19.99 -21.12
N ILE A 106 12.84 -19.00 -20.77
CA ILE A 106 12.81 -17.66 -21.39
C ILE A 106 14.14 -17.45 -22.10
N ASP A 107 14.10 -17.27 -23.41
CA ASP A 107 15.26 -16.98 -24.22
C ASP A 107 15.49 -15.47 -24.28
N LEU A 108 16.66 -15.02 -23.84
CA LEU A 108 17.09 -13.64 -23.89
C LEU A 108 17.92 -13.41 -25.15
N GLY A 109 17.49 -12.46 -25.98
CA GLY A 109 18.14 -12.17 -27.23
C GLY A 109 17.43 -11.11 -28.05
N ILE A 110 17.93 -10.90 -29.27
CA ILE A 110 17.23 -10.11 -30.27
C ILE A 110 16.23 -11.02 -30.96
N PRO A 111 14.92 -10.76 -30.88
CA PRO A 111 13.92 -11.61 -31.50
C PRO A 111 14.25 -11.89 -32.98
N PHE A 112 14.20 -13.17 -33.37
CA PHE A 112 14.45 -13.68 -34.73
C PHE A 112 15.90 -13.53 -35.26
N VAL A 113 16.86 -13.02 -34.42
CA VAL A 113 18.26 -12.81 -34.85
C VAL A 113 19.23 -13.65 -34.02
N VAL A 114 19.37 -13.40 -32.73
CA VAL A 114 20.35 -14.08 -31.87
C VAL A 114 19.81 -14.25 -30.45
N GLN A 115 19.96 -15.45 -29.91
CA GLN A 115 19.76 -15.74 -28.48
C GLN A 115 21.12 -15.81 -27.83
N PHE A 116 21.39 -14.98 -26.81
CA PHE A 116 22.66 -14.93 -26.11
C PHE A 116 22.60 -15.49 -24.67
N ALA A 117 21.39 -15.69 -24.13
CA ALA A 117 21.19 -16.36 -22.85
C ALA A 117 19.80 -16.98 -22.77
N HIS A 118 19.65 -17.96 -21.89
CA HIS A 118 18.34 -18.55 -21.56
C HIS A 118 18.22 -18.73 -20.06
N LEU A 119 17.03 -18.46 -19.56
CA LEU A 119 16.66 -18.63 -18.16
C LEU A 119 15.70 -19.82 -18.06
N ASN A 120 16.11 -20.87 -17.35
CA ASN A 120 15.23 -21.95 -16.97
C ASN A 120 14.37 -21.51 -15.79
N MET A 121 13.07 -21.35 -16.02
CA MET A 121 12.17 -20.89 -14.96
C MET A 121 11.97 -21.94 -13.86
N GLN A 122 12.15 -23.22 -14.19
CA GLN A 122 12.07 -24.29 -13.19
C GLN A 122 13.25 -24.26 -12.21
N ASP A 123 14.45 -23.92 -12.70
CA ASP A 123 15.67 -23.81 -11.86
C ASP A 123 15.63 -22.54 -10.99
N LEU A 124 14.98 -21.49 -11.47
CA LEU A 124 14.78 -20.24 -10.74
C LEU A 124 13.56 -20.27 -9.82
N TYR A 125 12.73 -21.33 -9.90
CA TYR A 125 11.50 -21.39 -9.14
C TYR A 125 11.78 -21.48 -7.65
N SER A 126 11.39 -20.41 -6.97
CA SER A 126 11.20 -20.36 -5.53
C SER A 126 9.80 -19.76 -5.27
N ALA A 127 8.96 -20.49 -4.57
CA ALA A 127 7.62 -20.00 -4.24
C ALA A 127 7.69 -18.63 -3.53
N PHE A 128 8.68 -18.44 -2.66
CA PHE A 128 8.95 -17.14 -2.02
C PHE A 128 9.25 -16.04 -3.05
N LEU A 129 10.13 -16.33 -4.03
CA LEU A 129 10.51 -15.35 -5.05
C LEU A 129 9.32 -14.93 -5.92
N PHE A 130 8.51 -15.89 -6.38
CA PHE A 130 7.35 -15.59 -7.21
C PHE A 130 6.23 -14.89 -6.43
N ALA A 131 6.05 -15.23 -5.15
CA ALA A 131 5.17 -14.48 -4.26
C ALA A 131 5.63 -13.02 -4.12
N MET A 132 6.91 -12.80 -3.84
CA MET A 132 7.52 -11.48 -3.72
C MET A 132 7.39 -10.66 -5.01
N ILE A 133 7.65 -11.27 -6.18
CA ILE A 133 7.49 -10.61 -7.49
C ILE A 133 6.02 -10.22 -7.71
N GLY A 134 5.09 -11.15 -7.49
CA GLY A 134 3.66 -10.88 -7.68
C GLY A 134 3.15 -9.73 -6.82
N LEU A 135 3.52 -9.71 -5.54
CA LEU A 135 3.20 -8.62 -4.62
C LEU A 135 3.85 -7.30 -5.07
N ALA A 136 5.14 -7.31 -5.39
CA ALA A 136 5.88 -6.11 -5.78
C ALA A 136 5.36 -5.48 -7.08
N LEU A 137 5.04 -6.30 -8.08
CA LEU A 137 4.49 -5.81 -9.35
C LEU A 137 3.09 -5.20 -9.17
N ASN A 138 2.23 -5.83 -8.38
CA ASN A 138 0.92 -5.26 -8.06
C ASN A 138 1.08 -3.91 -7.36
N GLU A 139 1.85 -3.88 -6.28
CA GLU A 139 2.03 -2.69 -5.44
C GLU A 139 2.73 -1.55 -6.18
N SER A 140 3.64 -1.84 -7.11
CA SER A 140 4.32 -0.82 -7.89
C SER A 140 3.36 0.05 -8.71
N ALA A 141 2.21 -0.48 -9.12
CA ALA A 141 1.19 0.26 -9.83
C ALA A 141 0.46 1.27 -8.89
N TYR A 142 0.27 0.93 -7.62
CA TYR A 142 -0.26 1.85 -6.61
C TYR A 142 0.77 2.90 -6.24
N MET A 143 2.03 2.48 -6.01
CA MET A 143 3.14 3.40 -5.74
C MET A 143 3.37 4.40 -6.88
N ALA A 144 3.25 3.97 -8.15
CA ALA A 144 3.37 4.85 -9.30
C ALA A 144 2.33 5.99 -9.28
N GLU A 145 1.10 5.69 -8.90
CA GLU A 145 0.04 6.69 -8.82
C GLU A 145 0.22 7.63 -7.62
N ILE A 146 0.68 7.11 -6.47
CA ILE A 146 1.02 7.92 -5.29
C ILE A 146 2.12 8.92 -5.64
N VAL A 147 3.20 8.45 -6.29
CA VAL A 147 4.32 9.31 -6.69
C VAL A 147 3.86 10.34 -7.73
N ARG A 148 3.11 9.93 -8.75
CA ARG A 148 2.57 10.82 -9.77
C ARG A 148 1.68 11.90 -9.14
N ALA A 149 0.74 11.52 -8.28
CA ALA A 149 -0.16 12.45 -7.60
C ALA A 149 0.61 13.43 -6.72
N GLY A 150 1.61 12.95 -5.99
CA GLY A 150 2.46 13.80 -5.15
C GLY A 150 3.26 14.83 -5.95
N VAL A 151 3.87 14.42 -7.08
CA VAL A 151 4.58 15.36 -7.96
C VAL A 151 3.61 16.37 -8.58
N SER A 152 2.44 15.91 -9.06
CA SER A 152 1.43 16.78 -9.66
C SER A 152 0.70 17.70 -8.65
N SER A 153 0.82 17.45 -7.34
CA SER A 153 0.23 18.31 -6.30
C SER A 153 1.01 19.60 -6.07
N VAL A 154 2.25 19.68 -6.56
CA VAL A 154 3.06 20.90 -6.45
C VAL A 154 2.57 21.90 -7.51
N GLY A 155 2.15 23.08 -7.07
CA GLY A 155 1.58 24.09 -7.94
C GLY A 155 2.56 24.54 -9.04
N GLU A 156 2.07 24.74 -10.25
CA GLU A 156 2.86 25.15 -11.43
C GLU A 156 3.67 26.40 -11.18
N GLY A 157 3.14 27.37 -10.42
CA GLY A 157 3.84 28.61 -10.05
C GLY A 157 5.16 28.37 -9.29
N GLN A 158 5.32 27.24 -8.59
CA GLN A 158 6.61 26.87 -7.95
C GLN A 158 7.67 26.50 -9.00
N THR A 159 7.24 25.83 -10.05
CA THR A 159 8.11 25.48 -11.18
C THR A 159 8.45 26.70 -12.01
N GLU A 160 7.48 27.56 -12.32
CA GLU A 160 7.66 28.82 -13.05
C GLU A 160 8.61 29.78 -12.31
N ALA A 161 8.40 29.97 -11.01
CA ALA A 161 9.28 30.80 -10.17
C ALA A 161 10.73 30.26 -10.16
N SER A 162 10.90 28.93 -10.09
CA SER A 162 12.23 28.30 -10.14
C SER A 162 12.93 28.57 -11.48
N ILE A 163 12.18 28.45 -12.58
CA ILE A 163 12.71 28.73 -13.94
C ILE A 163 13.05 30.21 -14.09
N ALA A 164 12.22 31.13 -13.58
CA ALA A 164 12.48 32.57 -13.59
C ALA A 164 13.75 32.96 -12.83
N LEU A 165 14.12 32.17 -11.80
CA LEU A 165 15.38 32.29 -11.07
C LEU A 165 16.58 31.63 -11.79
N GLY A 166 16.41 31.14 -13.02
CA GLY A 166 17.47 30.51 -13.83
C GLY A 166 17.81 29.08 -13.40
N MET A 167 16.98 28.41 -12.61
CA MET A 167 17.23 27.04 -12.21
C MET A 167 17.03 26.07 -13.38
N SER A 168 17.96 25.14 -13.56
CA SER A 168 17.79 24.04 -14.50
C SER A 168 16.65 23.10 -14.04
N TRP A 169 16.10 22.30 -14.95
CA TRP A 169 15.05 21.31 -14.63
C TRP A 169 15.44 20.41 -13.44
N SER A 170 16.67 19.91 -13.43
CA SER A 170 17.17 19.06 -12.34
C SER A 170 17.23 19.81 -11.00
N GLN A 171 17.64 21.09 -11.02
CA GLN A 171 17.66 21.91 -9.82
C GLN A 171 16.24 22.20 -9.32
N THR A 172 15.33 22.56 -10.21
CA THR A 172 13.90 22.76 -9.90
C THR A 172 13.31 21.51 -9.27
N MET A 173 13.53 20.34 -9.89
CA MET A 173 13.03 19.08 -9.37
C MET A 173 13.58 18.78 -7.97
N ARG A 174 14.90 18.84 -7.77
CA ARG A 174 15.54 18.45 -6.50
C ARG A 174 15.33 19.45 -5.37
N ARG A 175 15.25 20.75 -5.65
CA ARG A 175 15.23 21.81 -4.63
C ARG A 175 13.83 22.35 -4.36
N THR A 176 12.92 22.29 -5.34
CA THR A 176 11.58 22.88 -5.24
C THR A 176 10.50 21.81 -5.24
N VAL A 177 10.44 20.96 -6.27
CA VAL A 177 9.31 20.03 -6.47
C VAL A 177 9.40 18.84 -5.52
N LEU A 178 10.49 18.06 -5.53
CA LEU A 178 10.59 16.84 -4.74
C LEU A 178 10.43 17.07 -3.23
N PRO A 179 11.03 18.09 -2.59
CA PRO A 179 10.82 18.30 -1.15
C PRO A 179 9.38 18.60 -0.78
N GLN A 180 8.61 19.24 -1.67
CA GLN A 180 7.19 19.50 -1.47
C GLN A 180 6.35 18.25 -1.77
N ALA A 181 6.62 17.56 -2.89
CA ALA A 181 5.95 16.32 -3.29
C ALA A 181 6.10 15.20 -2.24
N MET A 182 7.28 15.07 -1.61
CA MET A 182 7.52 14.04 -0.58
C MET A 182 6.60 14.18 0.62
N ARG A 183 6.12 15.36 0.94
CA ARG A 183 5.12 15.58 2.01
C ARG A 183 3.77 14.94 1.68
N VAL A 184 3.47 14.81 0.39
CA VAL A 184 2.23 14.20 -0.12
C VAL A 184 2.43 12.70 -0.41
N ILE A 185 3.65 12.30 -0.79
CA ILE A 185 3.98 10.90 -1.15
C ILE A 185 4.19 10.03 0.10
N ILE A 186 4.93 10.49 1.10
CA ILE A 186 5.35 9.65 2.23
C ILE A 186 4.18 9.13 3.08
N PRO A 187 3.16 9.95 3.46
CA PRO A 187 2.07 9.44 4.28
C PRO A 187 1.28 8.29 3.62
N PRO A 188 0.80 8.37 2.37
CA PRO A 188 0.14 7.24 1.73
C PRO A 188 1.08 6.04 1.50
N THR A 189 2.38 6.26 1.22
CA THR A 189 3.35 5.16 1.12
C THR A 189 3.43 4.35 2.42
N GLY A 190 3.41 5.01 3.58
CA GLY A 190 3.38 4.31 4.87
C GLY A 190 2.09 3.50 5.08
N ASN A 191 0.94 3.99 4.59
CA ASN A 191 -0.31 3.22 4.61
C ASN A 191 -0.24 2.00 3.70
N GLU A 192 0.44 2.10 2.53
CA GLU A 192 0.65 0.94 1.65
C GLU A 192 1.55 -0.13 2.30
N VAL A 193 2.53 0.24 3.13
CA VAL A 193 3.32 -0.74 3.92
C VAL A 193 2.40 -1.56 4.83
N ILE A 194 1.46 -0.89 5.52
CA ILE A 194 0.50 -1.57 6.40
C ILE A 194 -0.47 -2.45 5.60
N SER A 195 -0.88 -1.99 4.42
CA SER A 195 -1.72 -2.75 3.49
C SER A 195 -0.98 -3.98 2.98
N MET A 196 0.26 -3.82 2.52
CA MET A 196 1.12 -4.88 2.02
C MET A 196 1.30 -5.99 3.06
N LEU A 197 1.55 -5.64 4.34
CA LEU A 197 1.68 -6.62 5.41
C LEU A 197 0.47 -7.56 5.49
N LYS A 198 -0.74 -7.04 5.30
CA LYS A 198 -1.97 -7.85 5.31
C LYS A 198 -2.14 -8.63 4.00
N THR A 199 -1.73 -8.03 2.89
CA THR A 199 -1.82 -8.64 1.56
C THR A 199 -0.89 -9.85 1.41
N THR A 200 0.20 -9.94 2.19
CA THR A 200 1.05 -11.14 2.21
C THR A 200 0.29 -12.42 2.54
N SER A 201 -0.84 -12.36 3.27
CA SER A 201 -1.68 -13.53 3.54
C SER A 201 -2.24 -14.19 2.28
N LEU A 202 -2.29 -13.48 1.16
CA LEU A 202 -2.77 -14.00 -0.12
C LEU A 202 -1.71 -14.81 -0.88
N VAL A 203 -0.45 -14.82 -0.43
CA VAL A 203 0.63 -15.58 -1.12
C VAL A 203 0.47 -17.09 -1.03
N VAL A 204 -0.45 -17.57 -0.23
CA VAL A 204 -0.92 -18.97 -0.26
C VAL A 204 -1.42 -19.38 -1.67
N ALA A 205 -1.81 -18.41 -2.50
CA ALA A 205 -2.14 -18.61 -3.91
C ALA A 205 -0.91 -19.02 -4.78
N VAL A 206 0.28 -18.57 -4.39
CA VAL A 206 1.57 -19.13 -4.84
C VAL A 206 1.88 -20.19 -3.80
N PRO A 207 2.20 -21.44 -4.10
CA PRO A 207 2.36 -22.47 -3.08
C PRO A 207 3.55 -22.22 -2.12
N PHE A 208 3.48 -21.06 -1.44
CA PHE A 208 4.37 -20.61 -0.38
C PHE A 208 3.59 -20.53 0.93
N THR A 209 3.80 -21.51 1.79
CA THR A 209 3.11 -21.62 3.08
C THR A 209 3.99 -21.18 4.26
N GLY A 210 5.17 -20.63 3.99
CA GLY A 210 6.13 -20.21 5.02
C GLY A 210 5.77 -18.92 5.75
N GLU A 211 4.81 -18.11 5.26
CA GLU A 211 4.36 -16.90 5.94
C GLU A 211 3.27 -17.23 6.99
N LEU A 212 2.91 -16.25 7.78
CA LEU A 212 2.06 -16.41 8.97
C LEU A 212 0.72 -17.11 8.70
N PHE A 213 0.01 -16.71 7.63
CA PHE A 213 -1.29 -17.31 7.29
C PHE A 213 -1.10 -18.74 6.73
N GLY A 214 -0.08 -18.98 5.92
CA GLY A 214 0.24 -20.30 5.39
C GLY A 214 0.62 -21.28 6.51
N VAL A 215 1.50 -20.86 7.43
CA VAL A 215 1.91 -21.68 8.56
C VAL A 215 0.72 -22.06 9.45
N GLN A 216 -0.19 -21.12 9.76
CA GLN A 216 -1.38 -21.46 10.55
C GLN A 216 -2.30 -22.42 9.79
N ALA A 217 -2.42 -22.26 8.46
CA ALA A 217 -3.22 -23.16 7.63
C ALA A 217 -2.64 -24.57 7.61
N ASP A 218 -1.33 -24.73 7.48
CA ASP A 218 -0.65 -26.01 7.53
C ASP A 218 -0.84 -26.72 8.89
N ILE A 219 -0.68 -25.99 10.00
CA ILE A 219 -0.91 -26.55 11.35
C ILE A 219 -2.38 -26.94 11.53
N SER A 220 -3.31 -26.10 11.06
CA SER A 220 -4.74 -26.37 11.19
C SER A 220 -5.22 -27.55 10.33
N GLY A 221 -4.55 -27.76 9.18
CA GLY A 221 -4.80 -28.93 8.32
C GLY A 221 -4.43 -30.26 8.97
N VAL A 222 -3.47 -30.26 9.92
CA VAL A 222 -3.04 -31.45 10.64
C VAL A 222 -3.88 -31.71 11.90
N ASN A 223 -4.20 -30.66 12.66
CA ASN A 223 -4.89 -30.81 13.95
C ASN A 223 -6.41 -30.58 13.88
N PHE A 224 -6.93 -30.21 12.70
CA PHE A 224 -8.35 -29.94 12.44
C PHE A 224 -8.96 -28.87 13.35
N GLN A 225 -8.16 -27.89 13.77
CA GLN A 225 -8.59 -26.79 14.64
C GLN A 225 -8.34 -25.42 13.96
N PRO A 226 -9.09 -25.09 12.90
CA PRO A 226 -8.85 -23.87 12.14
C PRO A 226 -9.16 -22.58 12.93
N ILE A 227 -10.20 -22.59 13.78
CA ILE A 227 -10.64 -21.37 14.48
C ILE A 227 -9.57 -20.84 15.43
N PRO A 228 -9.04 -21.62 16.41
CA PRO A 228 -8.00 -21.11 17.31
C PRO A 228 -6.73 -20.71 16.60
N LEU A 229 -6.33 -21.41 15.52
CA LEU A 229 -5.13 -21.06 14.76
C LEU A 229 -5.32 -19.80 13.90
N LEU A 230 -6.50 -19.59 13.32
CA LEU A 230 -6.84 -18.36 12.65
C LEU A 230 -6.82 -17.18 13.63
N MET A 231 -7.27 -17.38 14.87
CA MET A 231 -7.19 -16.37 15.93
C MET A 231 -5.72 -16.05 16.30
N VAL A 232 -4.85 -17.06 16.38
CA VAL A 232 -3.40 -16.86 16.58
C VAL A 232 -2.81 -16.00 15.50
N ALA A 233 -3.04 -16.33 14.23
CA ALA A 233 -2.55 -15.55 13.11
C ALA A 233 -3.12 -14.12 13.13
N SER A 234 -4.43 -13.96 13.36
CA SER A 234 -5.07 -12.65 13.48
C SER A 234 -4.48 -11.80 14.60
N THR A 235 -4.13 -12.40 15.74
CA THR A 235 -3.48 -11.70 16.86
C THR A 235 -2.10 -11.18 16.45
N TRP A 236 -1.31 -11.97 15.74
CA TRP A 236 0.01 -11.53 15.26
C TRP A 236 -0.09 -10.47 14.17
N TYR A 237 -1.02 -10.62 13.20
CA TYR A 237 -1.28 -9.55 12.23
C TYR A 237 -1.69 -8.25 12.93
N LEU A 238 -2.60 -8.33 13.92
CA LEU A 238 -3.05 -7.16 14.67
C LEU A 238 -1.90 -6.53 15.48
N ALA A 239 -1.08 -7.34 16.14
CA ALA A 239 0.07 -6.85 16.90
C ALA A 239 1.07 -6.10 16.01
N VAL A 240 1.47 -6.72 14.88
CA VAL A 240 2.45 -6.11 13.97
C VAL A 240 1.86 -4.88 13.27
N THR A 241 0.62 -4.95 12.78
CA THR A 241 -0.03 -3.76 12.18
C THR A 241 -0.19 -2.63 13.20
N SER A 242 -0.48 -2.92 14.46
CA SER A 242 -0.58 -1.89 15.51
C SER A 242 0.75 -1.16 15.71
N VAL A 243 1.87 -1.87 15.72
CA VAL A 243 3.21 -1.26 15.80
C VAL A 243 3.46 -0.37 14.57
N LEU A 244 3.15 -0.86 13.36
CA LEU A 244 3.29 -0.06 12.13
C LEU A 244 2.38 1.17 12.13
N MET A 245 1.13 1.05 12.61
CA MET A 245 0.18 2.17 12.72
C MET A 245 0.68 3.25 13.68
N VAL A 246 1.32 2.88 14.80
CA VAL A 246 1.97 3.84 15.69
C VAL A 246 3.10 4.58 14.95
N GLY A 247 3.95 3.85 14.23
CA GLY A 247 4.99 4.46 13.38
C GLY A 247 4.41 5.41 12.33
N GLN A 248 3.34 4.97 11.65
CA GLN A 248 2.62 5.75 10.64
C GLN A 248 2.05 7.05 11.24
N PHE A 249 1.44 7.01 12.42
CA PHE A 249 0.92 8.20 13.10
C PHE A 249 2.02 9.27 13.31
N TYR A 250 3.21 8.87 13.76
CA TYR A 250 4.31 9.83 13.93
C TYR A 250 4.84 10.35 12.61
N LEU A 251 4.90 9.51 11.59
CA LEU A 251 5.31 9.86 10.24
C LEU A 251 4.34 10.89 9.63
N GLU A 252 3.04 10.65 9.69
CA GLU A 252 2.01 11.58 9.24
C GLU A 252 2.09 12.92 9.99
N ARG A 253 2.23 12.87 11.30
CA ARG A 253 2.37 14.08 12.12
C ARG A 253 3.62 14.89 11.76
N TYR A 254 4.71 14.24 11.37
CA TYR A 254 5.93 14.92 10.95
C TYR A 254 5.74 15.63 9.59
N TYR A 255 5.18 14.93 8.60
CA TYR A 255 5.02 15.47 7.25
C TYR A 255 3.83 16.41 7.09
N SER A 256 2.81 16.35 7.93
CA SER A 256 1.69 17.28 7.96
C SER A 256 2.05 18.68 8.50
N ARG A 257 3.22 18.83 9.14
CA ARG A 257 3.71 20.12 9.60
C ARG A 257 4.02 21.03 8.40
N GLY A 258 3.15 22.03 8.18
CA GLY A 258 3.31 23.01 7.07
C GLY A 258 2.39 22.77 5.87
N ALA A 259 1.56 21.75 5.86
CA ALA A 259 0.38 21.72 4.99
C ALA A 259 -0.60 22.79 5.48
N SER A 260 -1.23 23.52 4.55
CA SER A 260 -2.14 24.62 4.85
C SER A 260 -3.08 24.26 6.00
N ARG A 261 -3.11 25.09 7.02
CA ARG A 261 -4.06 25.00 8.13
C ARG A 261 -5.44 24.86 7.54
N GLN A 262 -6.07 23.69 7.66
CA GLN A 262 -7.51 23.60 7.41
C GLN A 262 -8.17 24.67 8.25
N LEU A 263 -8.88 25.58 7.57
CA LEU A 263 -9.59 26.66 8.25
C LEU A 263 -10.53 26.03 9.28
N THR A 264 -10.40 26.42 10.52
CA THR A 264 -11.33 25.94 11.55
C THR A 264 -12.74 26.35 11.18
N GLY A 265 -13.76 25.59 11.62
CA GLY A 265 -15.15 25.92 11.33
C GLY A 265 -15.54 27.37 11.74
N ARG A 266 -14.85 27.96 12.74
CA ARG A 266 -14.95 29.38 13.09
C ARG A 266 -14.39 30.31 11.99
N GLN A 267 -13.25 29.96 11.41
CA GLN A 267 -12.62 30.74 10.33
C GLN A 267 -13.44 30.68 9.03
N LEU A 268 -13.97 29.48 8.71
CA LEU A 268 -14.90 29.33 7.56
C LEU A 268 -16.17 30.18 7.73
N LYS A 269 -16.76 30.18 8.92
CA LYS A 269 -17.92 31.05 9.23
C LYS A 269 -17.59 32.53 9.18
N ALA A 270 -16.40 32.93 9.65
CA ALA A 270 -15.95 34.32 9.59
C ALA A 270 -15.69 34.77 8.14
N MET A 271 -15.10 33.91 7.28
CA MET A 271 -14.91 34.20 5.85
C MET A 271 -16.24 34.29 5.11
N ALA A 272 -17.19 33.38 5.36
CA ALA A 272 -18.51 33.43 4.77
C ALA A 272 -19.28 34.69 5.19
N ALA A 273 -19.20 35.11 6.46
CA ALA A 273 -19.80 36.36 6.94
C ALA A 273 -19.15 37.61 6.31
N ALA A 274 -17.83 37.60 6.10
CA ALA A 274 -17.13 38.67 5.43
C ALA A 274 -17.53 38.78 3.94
N GLN A 275 -17.65 37.65 3.26
CA GLN A 275 -18.05 37.57 1.85
C GLN A 275 -19.49 38.07 1.65
N ASN A 276 -20.42 37.70 2.53
CA ASN A 276 -21.79 38.19 2.48
C ASN A 276 -21.88 39.73 2.75
N LYS A 277 -20.98 40.27 3.59
CA LYS A 277 -20.90 41.72 3.80
C LYS A 277 -20.43 42.47 2.56
N VAL A 278 -19.48 41.93 1.81
CA VAL A 278 -18.99 42.53 0.56
C VAL A 278 -20.11 42.52 -0.49
N LEU A 279 -20.82 41.41 -0.65
CA LEU A 279 -21.93 41.28 -1.58
C LEU A 279 -23.06 42.27 -1.26
N ALA A 280 -23.40 42.45 0.02
CA ALA A 280 -24.44 43.43 0.44
C ALA A 280 -24.02 44.87 0.15
N VAL A 281 -22.72 45.21 0.24
CA VAL A 281 -22.23 46.56 -0.10
C VAL A 281 -22.26 46.80 -1.62
N ASP A 282 -21.97 45.78 -2.42
CA ASP A 282 -22.03 45.86 -3.88
C ASP A 282 -23.50 46.03 -4.37
N GLU A 283 -24.44 45.29 -3.77
CA GLU A 283 -25.87 45.46 -4.07
C GLU A 283 -26.39 46.87 -3.71
N GLU A 284 -26.03 47.41 -2.54
CA GLU A 284 -26.40 48.81 -2.17
C GLU A 284 -25.77 49.85 -3.08
N SER A 285 -24.61 49.60 -3.66
CA SER A 285 -23.95 50.51 -4.58
C SER A 285 -24.56 50.52 -5.96
N ASP A 286 -25.15 49.40 -6.41
CA ASP A 286 -25.82 49.26 -7.70
C ASP A 286 -27.26 49.86 -7.65
N GLU A 287 -27.95 49.77 -6.50
CA GLU A 287 -29.25 50.41 -6.33
C GLU A 287 -29.22 51.96 -6.27
N ARG A 288 -28.02 52.54 -6.04
CA ARG A 288 -27.80 54.00 -6.02
C ARG A 288 -27.34 54.58 -7.35
N ARG A 289 -27.17 53.78 -8.38
CA ARG A 289 -26.84 54.21 -9.75
C ARG A 289 -28.02 54.13 -10.64
#